data_ffac04ceb305d727d62130267f4c7bb8
#
_entry.id   ffac04ceb305d727d62130267f4c7bb8
#
_cell.length_a   1.000
_cell.length_b   1.000
_cell.length_c   1.000
_cell.angle_alpha   90.00
_cell.angle_beta   90.00
_cell.angle_gamma   90.00
#
_symmetry.space_group_name_H-M   'P 1'
#
loop_
_entity.id
_entity.type
_entity.pdbx_description
1 polymer ?
#
loop_
_entity_poly.entity_id
_entity_poly.type
_entity_poly.pdbx_seq_one_letter_code
_entity_poly.pdbx_strand_id
1 'polypeptide(L)'
;MRKAIIQELRPKTPIDWILVNEIVNAQFSAMRYRTWEAAVMQFSVGEGLRRAVKNRLRSGNKGSEADLDWRAQEQAGSMRPYVNDHAIEAEMYLFRRSEMDSIHKRQLSAQRRRDSSLRQLEQRRSRQQKEAAQIARALIDERNREEFAAPEMATVARKNGAGDAPELKTTGSEPLRKSQNGHG
;
A
#
# COMPACT_ATOMS: atom_id res chain seq x y z
N MET A 1 -3.24 4.67 -10.99
CA MET A 1 -2.56 4.45 -9.70
C MET A 1 -3.46 4.67 -8.48
N ARG A 2 -4.06 5.86 -8.24
CA ARG A 2 -4.93 6.10 -7.05
C ARG A 2 -6.04 5.05 -6.93
N LYS A 3 -6.80 4.80 -8.01
CA LYS A 3 -7.88 3.80 -8.03
C LYS A 3 -7.35 2.39 -7.70
N ALA A 4 -6.19 2.01 -8.24
CA ALA A 4 -5.59 0.70 -7.99
C ALA A 4 -5.22 0.51 -6.50
N ILE A 5 -4.58 1.52 -5.88
CA ILE A 5 -4.25 1.48 -4.45
C ILE A 5 -5.51 1.36 -3.59
N ILE A 6 -6.58 2.13 -3.90
CA ILE A 6 -7.85 2.07 -3.18
C ILE A 6 -8.50 0.70 -3.33
N GLN A 7 -8.50 0.13 -4.55
CA GLN A 7 -9.05 -1.20 -4.82
C GLN A 7 -8.27 -2.31 -4.08
N GLU A 8 -6.95 -2.21 -4.03
CA GLU A 8 -6.09 -3.15 -3.33
C GLU A 8 -6.29 -3.08 -1.81
N LEU A 9 -6.27 -1.86 -1.25
CA LEU A 9 -6.37 -1.64 0.20
C LEU A 9 -7.78 -1.75 0.74
N ARG A 10 -8.83 -1.61 -0.07
CA ARG A 10 -10.25 -1.79 0.29
C ARG A 10 -10.63 -1.16 1.63
N PRO A 11 -10.59 0.17 1.78
CA PRO A 11 -10.93 0.85 3.03
C PRO A 11 -12.39 0.59 3.41
N LYS A 12 -12.65 0.18 4.66
CA LYS A 12 -13.98 -0.16 5.17
C LYS A 12 -14.53 0.91 6.13
N THR A 13 -13.64 1.63 6.81
CA THR A 13 -14.01 2.63 7.81
C THR A 13 -13.53 4.02 7.42
N PRO A 14 -14.09 5.11 7.96
CA PRO A 14 -13.59 6.47 7.73
C PRO A 14 -12.09 6.63 8.05
N ILE A 15 -11.61 5.96 9.09
CA ILE A 15 -10.18 6.01 9.46
C ILE A 15 -9.33 5.25 8.42
N ASP A 16 -9.80 4.11 7.90
CA ASP A 16 -9.11 3.43 6.82
C ASP A 16 -8.99 4.33 5.59
N TRP A 17 -10.03 5.11 5.27
CA TRP A 17 -10.00 6.08 4.18
C TRP A 17 -8.96 7.18 4.38
N ILE A 18 -8.79 7.69 5.62
CA ILE A 18 -7.75 8.65 5.95
C ILE A 18 -6.37 8.05 5.69
N LEU A 19 -6.10 6.85 6.24
CA LEU A 19 -4.83 6.17 6.07
C LEU A 19 -4.53 5.83 4.60
N VAL A 20 -5.52 5.36 3.86
CA VAL A 20 -5.37 5.08 2.42
C VAL A 20 -5.08 6.36 1.62
N ASN A 21 -5.71 7.49 1.94
CA ASN A 21 -5.40 8.77 1.31
C ASN A 21 -3.97 9.23 1.63
N GLU A 22 -3.49 9.04 2.86
CA GLU A 22 -2.09 9.33 3.22
C GLU A 22 -1.11 8.46 2.44
N ILE A 23 -1.38 7.16 2.29
CA ILE A 23 -0.57 6.23 1.49
C ILE A 23 -0.52 6.71 0.04
N VAL A 24 -1.67 7.05 -0.55
CA VAL A 24 -1.76 7.57 -1.92
C VAL A 24 -0.94 8.85 -2.07
N ASN A 25 -1.11 9.82 -1.17
CA ASN A 25 -0.41 11.11 -1.23
C ASN A 25 1.11 10.92 -1.06
N ALA A 26 1.55 10.05 -0.16
CA ALA A 26 2.95 9.73 0.03
C ALA A 26 3.55 9.05 -1.20
N GLN A 27 2.83 8.14 -1.84
CA GLN A 27 3.24 7.48 -3.08
C GLN A 27 3.38 8.48 -4.24
N PHE A 28 2.41 9.39 -4.41
CA PHE A 28 2.50 10.45 -5.41
C PHE A 28 3.68 11.39 -5.16
N SER A 29 3.94 11.73 -3.89
CA SER A 29 5.09 12.55 -3.51
C SER A 29 6.41 11.85 -3.87
N ALA A 30 6.55 10.56 -3.55
CA ALA A 30 7.74 9.78 -3.88
C ALA A 30 7.99 9.73 -5.39
N MET A 31 6.93 9.54 -6.20
CA MET A 31 7.04 9.56 -7.67
C MET A 31 7.46 10.93 -8.19
N ARG A 32 6.87 12.01 -7.68
CA ARG A 32 7.24 13.38 -8.06
C ARG A 32 8.69 13.68 -7.76
N TYR A 33 9.23 13.23 -6.64
CA TYR A 33 10.64 13.40 -6.32
C TYR A 33 11.57 12.64 -7.28
N ARG A 34 11.20 11.43 -7.72
CA ARG A 34 11.94 10.70 -8.76
C ARG A 34 11.94 11.45 -10.09
N THR A 35 10.80 12.03 -10.48
CA THR A 35 10.71 12.85 -11.69
C THR A 35 11.60 14.10 -11.59
N TRP A 36 11.65 14.74 -10.42
CA TRP A 36 12.52 15.89 -10.19
C TRP A 36 14.00 15.50 -10.22
N GLU A 37 14.36 14.37 -9.62
CA GLU A 37 15.72 13.82 -9.70
C GLU A 37 16.15 13.64 -11.16
N ALA A 38 15.34 12.97 -11.97
CA ALA A 38 15.60 12.77 -13.38
C ALA A 38 15.72 14.11 -14.14
N ALA A 39 14.84 15.08 -13.86
CA ALA A 39 14.87 16.39 -14.46
C ALA A 39 16.15 17.17 -14.09
N VAL A 40 16.55 17.18 -12.82
CA VAL A 40 17.78 17.82 -12.35
C VAL A 40 18.99 17.22 -13.05
N MET A 41 19.05 15.89 -13.16
CA MET A 41 20.12 15.20 -13.86
C MET A 41 20.14 15.58 -15.34
N GLN A 42 19.00 15.52 -16.02
CA GLN A 42 18.89 15.86 -17.45
C GLN A 42 19.35 17.30 -17.75
N PHE A 43 18.93 18.28 -16.93
CA PHE A 43 19.36 19.67 -17.10
C PHE A 43 20.84 19.90 -16.78
N SER A 44 21.47 18.99 -16.06
CA SER A 44 22.87 19.10 -15.67
C SER A 44 23.86 18.43 -16.61
N VAL A 45 23.39 17.72 -17.67
CA VAL A 45 24.25 16.96 -18.60
C VAL A 45 25.33 17.83 -19.23
N GLY A 46 24.96 19.01 -19.74
CA GLY A 46 25.93 19.93 -20.35
C GLY A 46 27.02 20.40 -19.38
N GLU A 47 26.63 20.71 -18.15
CA GLU A 47 27.57 21.12 -17.11
C GLU A 47 28.45 19.95 -16.64
N GLY A 48 27.86 18.74 -16.48
CA GLY A 48 28.61 17.53 -16.16
C GLY A 48 29.65 17.20 -17.23
N LEU A 49 29.26 17.28 -18.50
CA LEU A 49 30.19 17.08 -19.62
C LEU A 49 31.33 18.10 -19.58
N ARG A 50 31.01 19.38 -19.42
CA ARG A 50 32.04 20.45 -19.35
C ARG A 50 33.04 20.18 -18.23
N ARG A 51 32.57 19.80 -17.03
CA ARG A 51 33.40 19.47 -15.87
C ARG A 51 34.26 18.23 -16.10
N ALA A 52 33.69 17.18 -16.68
CA ALA A 52 34.41 15.95 -16.99
C ALA A 52 35.52 16.22 -18.03
N VAL A 53 35.26 17.04 -19.05
CA VAL A 53 36.27 17.51 -20.03
C VAL A 53 37.36 18.35 -19.35
N LYS A 54 36.94 19.29 -18.46
CA LYS A 54 37.88 20.11 -17.68
C LYS A 54 38.84 19.24 -16.85
N ASN A 55 38.30 18.24 -16.14
CA ASN A 55 39.13 17.33 -15.33
C ASN A 55 40.11 16.51 -16.22
N ARG A 56 39.67 16.10 -17.38
CA ARG A 56 40.57 15.43 -18.36
C ARG A 56 41.66 16.35 -18.86
N LEU A 57 41.35 17.59 -19.19
CA LEU A 57 42.35 18.60 -19.61
C LEU A 57 43.34 18.93 -18.49
N ARG A 58 42.85 19.00 -17.23
CA ARG A 58 43.69 19.26 -16.06
C ARG A 58 44.76 18.18 -15.84
N SER A 59 44.44 16.91 -16.12
CA SER A 59 45.39 15.79 -15.98
C SER A 59 46.55 15.87 -17.00
N GLY A 60 46.36 16.56 -18.11
CA GLY A 60 47.38 16.71 -19.17
C GLY A 60 48.00 18.09 -19.32
N ASN A 61 47.54 19.13 -18.60
CA ASN A 61 47.93 20.51 -18.86
C ASN A 61 48.01 21.35 -17.57
N LYS A 62 49.07 22.18 -17.44
CA LYS A 62 49.28 23.10 -16.31
C LYS A 62 48.72 24.52 -16.55
N GLY A 63 47.66 24.65 -17.37
CA GLY A 63 46.99 25.93 -17.60
C GLY A 63 46.31 26.55 -16.37
N SER A 64 45.98 27.84 -16.44
CA SER A 64 45.18 28.49 -15.41
C SER A 64 43.79 27.89 -15.35
N GLU A 65 43.11 28.01 -14.21
CA GLU A 65 41.75 27.49 -14.00
C GLU A 65 40.76 28.11 -15.01
N ALA A 66 40.94 29.39 -15.33
CA ALA A 66 40.14 30.12 -16.32
C ALA A 66 40.35 29.59 -17.76
N ASP A 67 41.62 29.29 -18.15
CA ASP A 67 41.89 28.69 -19.44
C ASP A 67 41.31 27.29 -19.58
N LEU A 68 41.36 26.50 -18.51
CA LEU A 68 40.76 25.18 -18.50
C LEU A 68 39.25 25.24 -18.65
N ASP A 69 38.58 26.20 -17.97
CA ASP A 69 37.15 26.42 -18.11
C ASP A 69 36.75 26.82 -19.53
N TRP A 70 37.49 27.76 -20.13
CA TRP A 70 37.22 28.21 -21.48
C TRP A 70 37.41 27.06 -22.49
N ARG A 71 38.57 26.34 -22.43
CA ARG A 71 38.81 25.17 -23.29
C ARG A 71 37.79 24.05 -23.09
N ALA A 72 37.39 23.77 -21.88
CA ALA A 72 36.34 22.77 -21.58
C ALA A 72 35.01 23.18 -22.22
N GLN A 73 34.64 24.45 -22.16
CA GLN A 73 33.44 24.98 -22.80
C GLN A 73 33.50 24.83 -24.33
N GLU A 74 34.61 25.19 -24.94
CA GLU A 74 34.81 25.13 -26.40
C GLU A 74 34.85 23.69 -26.90
N GLN A 75 35.51 22.78 -26.16
CA GLN A 75 35.77 21.41 -26.60
C GLN A 75 34.73 20.41 -26.12
N ALA A 76 33.75 20.79 -25.30
CA ALA A 76 32.78 19.86 -24.72
C ALA A 76 32.09 19.01 -25.81
N GLY A 77 31.63 19.62 -26.90
CA GLY A 77 30.95 18.92 -27.99
C GLY A 77 31.82 17.89 -28.70
N SER A 78 33.06 18.30 -29.08
CA SER A 78 34.01 17.43 -29.79
C SER A 78 34.60 16.34 -28.90
N MET A 79 34.72 16.59 -27.62
CA MET A 79 35.24 15.63 -26.62
C MET A 79 34.22 14.64 -26.11
N ARG A 80 32.93 14.85 -26.38
CA ARG A 80 31.84 13.99 -25.90
C ARG A 80 32.08 12.50 -26.19
N PRO A 81 32.49 12.06 -27.38
CA PRO A 81 32.74 10.64 -27.66
C PRO A 81 33.89 10.02 -26.86
N TYR A 82 34.79 10.87 -26.34
CA TYR A 82 36.00 10.44 -25.61
C TYR A 82 35.84 10.51 -24.08
N VAL A 83 34.70 10.99 -23.60
CA VAL A 83 34.40 11.08 -22.16
C VAL A 83 33.41 9.98 -21.79
N ASN A 84 33.77 9.21 -20.77
CA ASN A 84 32.90 8.16 -20.25
C ASN A 84 31.62 8.74 -19.66
N ASP A 85 30.46 8.14 -19.95
CA ASP A 85 29.16 8.55 -19.44
C ASP A 85 29.13 8.56 -17.90
N HIS A 86 29.74 7.56 -17.24
CA HIS A 86 29.85 7.55 -15.78
C HIS A 86 30.64 8.72 -15.21
N ALA A 87 31.65 9.21 -15.92
CA ALA A 87 32.39 10.40 -15.50
C ALA A 87 31.50 11.65 -15.58
N ILE A 88 30.69 11.74 -16.64
CA ILE A 88 29.71 12.84 -16.79
C ILE A 88 28.67 12.78 -15.68
N GLU A 89 28.09 11.61 -15.41
CA GLU A 89 27.12 11.40 -14.35
C GLU A 89 27.68 11.74 -12.96
N ALA A 90 28.92 11.34 -12.68
CA ALA A 90 29.60 11.67 -11.42
C ALA A 90 29.76 13.19 -11.25
N GLU A 91 30.17 13.90 -12.30
CA GLU A 91 30.31 15.36 -12.27
C GLU A 91 28.96 16.08 -12.15
N MET A 92 27.91 15.57 -12.81
CA MET A 92 26.55 16.08 -12.66
C MET A 92 26.08 15.95 -11.21
N TYR A 93 26.28 14.77 -10.60
CA TYR A 93 25.91 14.53 -9.21
C TYR A 93 26.67 15.45 -8.27
N LEU A 94 27.99 15.59 -8.43
CA LEU A 94 28.81 16.48 -7.61
C LEU A 94 28.37 17.94 -7.74
N PHE A 95 28.04 18.38 -8.94
CA PHE A 95 27.55 19.74 -9.20
C PHE A 95 26.23 20.06 -8.54
N ARG A 96 25.29 19.08 -8.53
CA ARG A 96 23.94 19.24 -7.93
C ARG A 96 23.77 18.52 -6.60
N ARG A 97 24.87 18.20 -5.92
CA ARG A 97 24.86 17.36 -4.71
C ARG A 97 23.85 17.83 -3.67
N SER A 98 23.82 19.12 -3.36
CA SER A 98 22.91 19.67 -2.32
C SER A 98 21.43 19.53 -2.71
N GLU A 99 21.11 19.71 -4.00
CA GLU A 99 19.76 19.55 -4.53
C GLU A 99 19.36 18.07 -4.52
N MET A 100 20.26 17.18 -4.97
CA MET A 100 20.04 15.74 -4.97
C MET A 100 19.83 15.20 -3.54
N ASP A 101 20.68 15.60 -2.60
CA ASP A 101 20.54 15.22 -1.19
C ASP A 101 19.19 15.70 -0.60
N SER A 102 18.74 16.90 -0.98
CA SER A 102 17.44 17.42 -0.59
C SER A 102 16.28 16.61 -1.16
N ILE A 103 16.36 16.24 -2.46
CA ILE A 103 15.36 15.40 -3.13
C ILE A 103 15.31 14.02 -2.47
N HIS A 104 16.45 13.39 -2.24
CA HIS A 104 16.55 12.08 -1.58
C HIS A 104 15.96 12.09 -0.17
N LYS A 105 16.28 13.11 0.64
CA LYS A 105 15.70 13.26 2.00
C LYS A 105 14.17 13.35 1.96
N ARG A 106 13.62 14.12 1.02
CA ARG A 106 12.16 14.26 0.85
C ARG A 106 11.53 12.95 0.35
N GLN A 107 12.18 12.25 -0.57
CA GLN A 107 11.74 10.94 -1.05
C GLN A 107 11.69 9.91 0.07
N LEU A 108 12.75 9.79 0.87
CA LEU A 108 12.81 8.92 2.05
C LEU A 108 11.72 9.27 3.08
N SER A 109 11.49 10.57 3.31
CA SER A 109 10.42 11.02 4.20
C SER A 109 9.03 10.61 3.69
N ALA A 110 8.77 10.70 2.38
CA ALA A 110 7.53 10.25 1.78
C ALA A 110 7.36 8.73 1.89
N GLN A 111 8.42 7.96 1.65
CA GLN A 111 8.40 6.50 1.81
C GLN A 111 8.12 6.09 3.27
N ARG A 112 8.79 6.71 4.24
CA ARG A 112 8.57 6.44 5.68
C ARG A 112 7.13 6.73 6.09
N ARG A 113 6.54 7.83 5.61
CA ARG A 113 5.12 8.15 5.87
C ARG A 113 4.20 7.08 5.30
N ARG A 114 4.39 6.67 4.04
CA ARG A 114 3.64 5.59 3.42
C ARG A 114 3.70 4.30 4.25
N ASP A 115 4.90 3.89 4.62
CA ASP A 115 5.12 2.64 5.34
C ASP A 115 4.54 2.69 6.76
N SER A 116 4.57 3.86 7.40
CA SER A 116 3.91 4.09 8.70
C SER A 116 2.39 3.94 8.59
N SER A 117 1.77 4.59 7.60
CA SER A 117 0.31 4.51 7.40
C SER A 117 -0.13 3.11 6.99
N LEU A 118 0.67 2.36 6.22
CA LEU A 118 0.41 0.94 5.92
C LEU A 118 0.41 0.09 7.18
N ARG A 119 1.45 0.22 8.02
CA ARG A 119 1.51 -0.53 9.30
C ARG A 119 0.34 -0.22 10.22
N GLN A 120 -0.08 1.05 10.30
CA GLN A 120 -1.24 1.44 11.09
C GLN A 120 -2.53 0.80 10.56
N LEU A 121 -2.71 0.77 9.24
CA LEU A 121 -3.87 0.12 8.61
C LEU A 121 -3.90 -1.39 8.91
N GLU A 122 -2.76 -2.07 8.78
CA GLU A 122 -2.60 -3.50 9.07
C GLU A 122 -2.87 -3.81 10.54
N GLN A 123 -2.30 -3.02 11.46
CA GLN A 123 -2.53 -3.19 12.90
C GLN A 123 -4.00 -3.03 13.28
N ARG A 124 -4.68 -2.03 12.71
CA ARG A 124 -6.12 -1.85 12.93
C ARG A 124 -6.94 -3.03 12.44
N ARG A 125 -6.67 -3.52 11.24
CA ARG A 125 -7.35 -4.69 10.67
C ARG A 125 -7.13 -5.94 11.52
N SER A 126 -5.91 -6.16 11.99
CA SER A 126 -5.61 -7.27 12.88
C SER A 126 -6.38 -7.19 14.21
N ARG A 127 -6.49 -5.97 14.80
CA ARG A 127 -7.31 -5.77 16.01
C ARG A 127 -8.78 -6.04 15.74
N GLN A 128 -9.35 -5.47 14.68
CA GLN A 128 -10.75 -5.70 14.30
C GLN A 128 -11.05 -7.19 14.04
N GLN A 129 -10.14 -7.91 13.41
CA GLN A 129 -10.29 -9.36 13.21
C GLN A 129 -10.28 -10.13 14.54
N LYS A 130 -9.40 -9.77 15.48
CA LYS A 130 -9.35 -10.38 16.81
C LYS A 130 -10.64 -10.11 17.61
N GLU A 131 -11.11 -8.86 17.59
CA GLU A 131 -12.35 -8.46 18.23
C GLU A 131 -13.55 -9.20 17.63
N ALA A 132 -13.66 -9.26 16.32
CA ALA A 132 -14.72 -10.00 15.63
C ALA A 132 -14.67 -11.51 15.94
N ALA A 133 -13.48 -12.10 16.02
CA ALA A 133 -13.32 -13.49 16.39
C ALA A 133 -13.71 -13.76 17.87
N GLN A 134 -13.44 -12.83 18.78
CA GLN A 134 -13.85 -12.92 20.19
C GLN A 134 -15.38 -12.83 20.32
N ILE A 135 -16.01 -11.88 19.63
CA ILE A 135 -17.47 -11.75 19.62
C ILE A 135 -18.12 -13.01 19.03
N ALA A 136 -17.60 -13.53 17.91
CA ALA A 136 -18.11 -14.75 17.31
C ALA A 136 -18.02 -15.96 18.27
N ARG A 137 -16.91 -16.11 18.99
CA ARG A 137 -16.77 -17.16 20.03
C ARG A 137 -17.77 -16.99 21.17
N ALA A 138 -17.91 -15.77 21.68
CA ALA A 138 -18.87 -15.50 22.75
C ALA A 138 -20.33 -15.85 22.36
N LEU A 139 -20.72 -15.50 21.11
CA LEU A 139 -22.04 -15.85 20.59
C LEU A 139 -22.26 -17.37 20.43
N ILE A 140 -21.21 -18.09 20.01
CA ILE A 140 -21.26 -19.56 19.90
C ILE A 140 -21.39 -20.17 21.30
N ASP A 141 -20.65 -19.69 22.29
CA ASP A 141 -20.71 -20.18 23.65
C ASP A 141 -22.07 -19.89 24.31
N GLU A 142 -22.68 -18.73 24.04
CA GLU A 142 -24.00 -18.37 24.51
C GLU A 142 -25.05 -19.26 23.86
N ARG A 143 -25.03 -19.47 22.56
CA ARG A 143 -25.93 -20.38 21.86
C ARG A 143 -25.85 -21.82 22.39
N ASN A 144 -24.61 -22.31 22.60
CA ASN A 144 -24.40 -23.64 23.15
C ASN A 144 -25.00 -23.75 24.58
N ARG A 145 -24.88 -22.70 25.42
CA ARG A 145 -25.51 -22.68 26.76
C ARG A 145 -27.02 -22.75 26.67
N GLU A 146 -27.65 -21.98 25.78
CA GLU A 146 -29.11 -22.01 25.58
C GLU A 146 -29.57 -23.38 25.07
N GLU A 147 -28.85 -24.01 24.15
CA GLU A 147 -29.18 -25.32 23.60
C GLU A 147 -29.06 -26.44 24.63
N PHE A 148 -28.10 -26.36 25.55
CA PHE A 148 -27.95 -27.30 26.67
C PHE A 148 -28.90 -27.01 27.83
N ALA A 149 -29.39 -25.79 28.03
CA ALA A 149 -30.38 -25.44 29.06
C ALA A 149 -31.83 -25.82 28.66
N ALA A 150 -32.15 -25.88 27.38
CA ALA A 150 -33.46 -26.18 26.85
C ALA A 150 -34.01 -27.58 27.23
N PRO A 151 -33.22 -28.68 27.30
CA PRO A 151 -33.75 -30.00 27.65
C PRO A 151 -34.13 -30.15 29.13
N GLU A 152 -33.52 -29.40 30.06
CA GLU A 152 -33.91 -29.49 31.49
C GLU A 152 -35.28 -28.87 31.77
N MET A 153 -35.66 -27.81 31.10
CA MET A 153 -36.98 -27.19 31.24
C MET A 153 -38.09 -28.08 30.66
N ALA A 154 -37.84 -28.80 29.57
CA ALA A 154 -38.78 -29.71 28.94
C ALA A 154 -39.05 -30.99 29.79
N THR A 155 -38.06 -31.46 30.56
CA THR A 155 -38.19 -32.60 31.44
C THR A 155 -38.95 -32.27 32.76
N VAL A 156 -38.82 -31.04 33.24
CA VAL A 156 -39.60 -30.57 34.44
C VAL A 156 -41.06 -30.34 34.08
N ALA A 157 -41.37 -29.82 32.88
CA ALA A 157 -42.74 -29.64 32.41
C ALA A 157 -43.51 -30.98 32.19
N ARG A 158 -42.79 -32.04 31.73
CA ARG A 158 -43.37 -33.39 31.57
C ARG A 158 -43.66 -34.11 32.90
N LYS A 159 -42.94 -33.82 33.99
CA LYS A 159 -43.19 -34.42 35.32
C LYS A 159 -44.36 -33.82 36.03
N ASN A 160 -44.79 -32.61 35.69
CA ASN A 160 -45.88 -31.92 36.33
C ASN A 160 -47.22 -31.99 35.55
N GLY A 161 -47.28 -32.69 34.41
CA GLY A 161 -48.44 -32.75 33.53
C GLY A 161 -49.02 -34.16 33.30
N ALA A 162 -48.81 -35.07 34.26
CA ALA A 162 -49.51 -36.38 34.22
C ALA A 162 -50.87 -36.26 34.87
N GLY A 163 -51.85 -35.74 34.17
CA GLY A 163 -53.26 -35.70 34.56
C GLY A 163 -54.08 -35.55 33.27
N ASP A 164 -54.82 -36.63 32.97
CA ASP A 164 -55.97 -36.74 32.09
C ASP A 164 -55.91 -36.23 30.65
N ALA A 165 -55.72 -37.17 29.69
CA ALA A 165 -56.06 -36.98 28.28
C ALA A 165 -57.38 -37.68 27.96
N PRO A 166 -58.40 -37.04 27.36
CA PRO A 166 -59.47 -37.74 26.66
C PRO A 166 -59.02 -38.10 25.24
N GLU A 167 -59.23 -39.34 24.91
CA GLU A 167 -59.18 -39.90 23.56
C GLU A 167 -59.95 -39.04 22.55
N LEU A 168 -59.34 -38.66 21.45
CA LEU A 168 -60.00 -38.17 20.25
C LEU A 168 -59.57 -38.96 19.04
N LYS A 169 -60.59 -39.56 18.43
CA LYS A 169 -60.58 -40.48 17.31
C LYS A 169 -59.91 -39.96 16.04
N THR A 170 -59.22 -40.86 15.37
CA THR A 170 -58.75 -40.81 14.01
C THR A 170 -59.89 -40.66 13.00
N THR A 171 -59.74 -39.73 12.05
CA THR A 171 -60.29 -39.80 10.70
C THR A 171 -59.32 -39.07 9.76
N GLY A 172 -58.64 -39.73 8.87
CA GLY A 172 -58.97 -39.93 7.48
C GLY A 172 -58.17 -39.00 6.57
N SER A 173 -57.21 -39.56 5.83
CA SER A 173 -56.91 -39.37 4.38
C SER A 173 -56.75 -37.93 3.89
N GLU A 174 -55.76 -37.58 3.14
CA GLU A 174 -55.39 -37.99 1.78
C GLU A 174 -54.11 -37.30 1.30
N PRO A 175 -53.38 -37.83 0.32
CA PRO A 175 -52.15 -37.24 -0.16
C PRO A 175 -52.39 -36.45 -1.46
N LEU A 176 -51.83 -35.30 -1.62
CA LEU A 176 -51.80 -34.61 -2.95
C LEU A 176 -50.55 -33.85 -3.24
N ARG A 177 -49.91 -34.38 -4.23
CA ARG A 177 -49.33 -33.80 -5.48
C ARG A 177 -48.03 -33.01 -5.39
N LYS A 178 -47.09 -33.66 -6.05
CA LYS A 178 -45.94 -33.11 -6.79
C LYS A 178 -46.39 -31.96 -7.70
N SER A 179 -45.59 -30.89 -7.72
CA SER A 179 -45.48 -30.01 -8.87
C SER A 179 -44.01 -29.74 -9.12
N GLN A 180 -43.51 -30.34 -10.19
CA GLN A 180 -42.35 -29.92 -10.98
C GLN A 180 -42.73 -28.64 -11.73
N ASN A 181 -41.75 -27.78 -11.87
CA ASN A 181 -41.43 -26.92 -13.03
C ASN A 181 -40.28 -26.04 -12.53
N GLY A 182 -39.13 -25.94 -13.14
CA GLY A 182 -38.81 -26.01 -14.56
C GLY A 182 -38.62 -24.63 -15.13
N HIS A 183 -37.40 -24.35 -15.51
CA HIS A 183 -36.94 -23.32 -16.45
C HIS A 183 -36.81 -21.86 -16.00
N GLY A 184 -35.63 -21.34 -16.35
CA GLY A 184 -35.31 -19.94 -16.54
C GLY A 184 -33.85 -19.66 -16.23
#